data_e4768f361758472ede83551a6c9180bc
#
_entry.id   e4768f361758472ede83551a6c9180bc
#
_cell.length_a   1.000
_cell.length_b   1.000
_cell.length_c   1.000
_cell.angle_alpha   90.00
_cell.angle_beta   90.00
_cell.angle_gamma   90.00
#
_symmetry.space_group_name_H-M   'P 1'
#
loop_
_entity.id
_entity.type
_entity.pdbx_description
1 polymer ?
#
loop_
_entity_poly.entity_id
_entity_poly.type
_entity_poly.pdbx_seq_one_letter_code
_entity_poly.pdbx_strand_id
1 'polypeptide(L)'
;QIIAEACGCEVIGDPRLRELHMGVLEERLIDSLTPQEEQWRKQMVDGTPDGRIPQGESMEELGERMRAALESCLMLPEGSKPLLVSHGIALGCLISTVLGLPAYAERRLRLRNCSLSRVDHQQSPWLASGWIVETAGDVTHLDMPALDELQR
;
A
#
# COMPACT_ATOMS: atom_id res chain seq x y z
N GLN A 1 8.79 -14.25 5.52
CA GLN A 1 9.30 -15.60 5.85
C GLN A 1 8.73 -16.09 7.18
N ILE A 2 8.84 -15.35 8.29
CA ILE A 2 8.33 -15.74 9.64
C ILE A 2 6.83 -16.10 9.61
N ILE A 3 5.99 -15.26 8.98
CA ILE A 3 4.54 -15.52 8.89
C ILE A 3 4.29 -16.79 8.06
N ALA A 4 4.97 -16.96 6.95
CA ALA A 4 4.80 -18.12 6.08
C ALA A 4 5.19 -19.43 6.80
N GLU A 5 6.27 -19.42 7.57
CA GLU A 5 6.68 -20.55 8.39
C GLU A 5 5.61 -20.88 9.45
N ALA A 6 5.06 -19.87 10.12
CA ALA A 6 4.02 -20.07 11.13
C ALA A 6 2.70 -20.60 10.53
N CYS A 7 2.38 -20.21 9.29
CA CYS A 7 1.16 -20.63 8.60
C CYS A 7 1.36 -21.90 7.72
N GLY A 8 2.58 -22.40 7.57
CA GLY A 8 2.88 -23.51 6.67
C GLY A 8 2.65 -23.17 5.18
N CYS A 9 2.85 -21.91 4.80
CA CYS A 9 2.61 -21.40 3.45
C CYS A 9 3.91 -21.15 2.69
N GLU A 10 3.85 -21.22 1.36
CA GLU A 10 4.95 -20.83 0.49
C GLU A 10 5.02 -19.29 0.36
N VAL A 11 6.25 -18.74 0.26
CA VAL A 11 6.48 -17.33 -0.03
C VAL A 11 6.73 -17.14 -1.52
N ILE A 12 5.89 -16.33 -2.15
CA ILE A 12 6.05 -15.93 -3.55
C ILE A 12 6.46 -14.46 -3.58
N GLY A 13 7.64 -14.16 -4.13
CA GLY A 13 8.12 -12.79 -4.30
C GLY A 13 7.39 -12.09 -5.45
N ASP A 14 6.78 -10.95 -5.17
CA ASP A 14 6.12 -10.13 -6.19
C ASP A 14 6.66 -8.69 -6.14
N PRO A 15 7.40 -8.25 -7.18
CA PRO A 15 7.96 -6.89 -7.21
C PRO A 15 6.90 -5.78 -7.22
N ARG A 16 5.65 -6.09 -7.57
CA ARG A 16 4.53 -5.15 -7.54
C ARG A 16 4.16 -4.75 -6.11
N LEU A 17 4.55 -5.52 -5.09
CA LEU A 17 4.27 -5.27 -3.67
C LEU A 17 5.37 -4.45 -2.96
N ARG A 18 6.34 -3.90 -3.68
CA ARG A 18 7.38 -3.05 -3.10
C ARG A 18 6.80 -1.70 -2.65
N GLU A 19 7.52 -1.03 -1.74
CA GLU A 19 7.18 0.34 -1.33
C GLU A 19 7.33 1.33 -2.49
N LEU A 20 6.77 2.52 -2.31
CA LEU A 20 6.93 3.65 -3.22
C LEU A 20 8.41 3.87 -3.55
N HIS A 21 8.73 3.96 -4.84
CA HIS A 21 10.07 4.29 -5.28
C HIS A 21 10.32 5.80 -5.21
N MET A 22 11.15 6.20 -4.24
CA MET A 22 11.44 7.61 -3.95
C MET A 22 12.52 8.22 -4.85
N GLY A 23 12.99 7.51 -5.88
CA GLY A 23 13.95 8.02 -6.85
C GLY A 23 15.20 8.57 -6.21
N VAL A 24 15.57 9.81 -6.56
CA VAL A 24 16.77 10.47 -6.03
C VAL A 24 16.73 10.77 -4.54
N LEU A 25 15.58 10.58 -3.89
CA LEU A 25 15.42 10.76 -2.43
C LEU A 25 15.60 9.46 -1.64
N GLU A 26 15.82 8.32 -2.31
CA GLU A 26 16.18 7.08 -1.63
C GLU A 26 17.40 7.30 -0.73
N GLU A 27 17.35 6.74 0.49
CA GLU A 27 18.42 6.85 1.49
C GLU A 27 18.72 8.29 1.99
N ARG A 28 17.91 9.30 1.61
CA ARG A 28 18.06 10.66 2.11
C ARG A 28 17.36 10.84 3.45
N LEU A 29 18.00 11.56 4.37
CA LEU A 29 17.35 11.98 5.61
C LEU A 29 16.37 13.12 5.31
N ILE A 30 15.15 13.02 5.80
CA ILE A 30 14.10 14.03 5.61
C ILE A 30 14.57 15.42 6.05
N ASP A 31 15.24 15.50 7.19
CA ASP A 31 15.73 16.77 7.76
C ASP A 31 16.92 17.37 6.97
N SER A 32 17.46 16.64 5.98
CA SER A 32 18.58 17.09 5.14
C SER A 32 18.18 17.45 3.71
N LEU A 33 16.88 17.44 3.41
CA LEU A 33 16.39 17.76 2.08
C LEU A 33 16.60 19.22 1.73
N THR A 34 17.04 19.49 0.51
CA THR A 34 17.08 20.84 -0.04
C THR A 34 15.66 21.36 -0.29
N PRO A 35 15.47 22.69 -0.43
CA PRO A 35 14.16 23.27 -0.75
C PRO A 35 13.54 22.67 -2.04
N GLN A 36 14.35 22.32 -3.02
CA GLN A 36 13.88 21.70 -4.27
C GLN A 36 13.42 20.25 -4.04
N GLU A 37 14.18 19.48 -3.26
CA GLU A 37 13.82 18.09 -2.92
C GLU A 37 12.54 18.05 -2.08
N GLU A 38 12.38 18.97 -1.14
CA GLU A 38 11.16 19.10 -0.36
C GLU A 38 9.96 19.49 -1.23
N GLN A 39 10.15 20.32 -2.24
CA GLN A 39 9.11 20.65 -3.20
C GLN A 39 8.65 19.42 -3.99
N TRP A 40 9.57 18.57 -4.48
CA TRP A 40 9.20 17.32 -5.17
C TRP A 40 8.42 16.39 -4.24
N ARG A 41 8.92 16.22 -3.01
CA ARG A 41 8.25 15.40 -2.00
C ARG A 41 6.82 15.90 -1.75
N LYS A 42 6.66 17.20 -1.60
CA LYS A 42 5.36 17.83 -1.38
C LYS A 42 4.40 17.63 -2.57
N GLN A 43 4.85 17.85 -3.79
CA GLN A 43 4.03 17.66 -4.98
C GLN A 43 3.53 16.22 -5.12
N MET A 44 4.38 15.24 -4.85
CA MET A 44 4.00 13.84 -4.83
C MET A 44 2.92 13.57 -3.78
N VAL A 45 3.10 14.09 -2.58
CA VAL A 45 2.21 13.89 -1.42
C VAL A 45 0.86 14.59 -1.60
N ASP A 46 0.85 15.80 -2.14
CA ASP A 46 -0.35 16.60 -2.33
C ASP A 46 -1.22 16.09 -3.51
N GLY A 47 -0.78 15.02 -4.19
CA GLY A 47 -1.50 14.45 -5.32
C GLY A 47 -1.54 15.37 -6.53
N THR A 48 -0.47 16.16 -6.73
CA THR A 48 -0.31 16.89 -7.98
C THR A 48 -0.28 15.91 -9.14
N PRO A 49 -1.09 16.08 -10.19
CA PRO A 49 -1.05 15.21 -11.36
C PRO A 49 0.39 15.06 -11.86
N ASP A 50 0.82 13.83 -12.12
CA ASP A 50 2.20 13.46 -12.45
C ASP A 50 3.26 13.86 -11.42
N GLY A 51 2.85 14.24 -10.21
CA GLY A 51 3.76 14.57 -9.11
C GLY A 51 4.62 13.36 -8.76
N ARG A 52 5.91 13.45 -9.14
CA ARG A 52 6.90 12.40 -8.84
C ARG A 52 8.23 13.01 -8.44
N ILE A 53 8.97 12.27 -7.66
CA ILE A 53 10.38 12.56 -7.40
C ILE A 53 11.18 12.11 -8.62
N PRO A 54 12.18 12.87 -9.10
CA PRO A 54 13.02 12.44 -10.22
C PRO A 54 13.55 11.01 -10.05
N GLN A 55 13.41 10.19 -11.09
CA GLN A 55 13.73 8.75 -11.12
C GLN A 55 12.85 7.89 -10.18
N GLY A 56 11.85 8.46 -9.53
CA GLY A 56 10.86 7.74 -8.74
C GLY A 56 9.60 7.42 -9.52
N GLU A 57 8.64 6.81 -8.84
CA GLU A 57 7.29 6.57 -9.37
C GLU A 57 6.28 7.60 -8.84
N SER A 58 5.17 7.80 -9.55
CA SER A 58 4.04 8.57 -9.05
C SER A 58 3.15 7.73 -8.15
N MET A 59 2.25 8.39 -7.41
CA MET A 59 1.26 7.69 -6.58
C MET A 59 0.28 6.88 -7.44
N GLU A 60 -0.01 7.35 -8.65
CA GLU A 60 -0.86 6.65 -9.63
C GLU A 60 -0.18 5.36 -10.12
N GLU A 61 1.09 5.43 -10.52
CA GLU A 61 1.88 4.24 -10.93
C GLU A 61 1.97 3.21 -9.81
N LEU A 62 2.19 3.67 -8.57
CA LEU A 62 2.14 2.81 -7.38
C LEU A 62 0.77 2.15 -7.23
N GLY A 63 -0.31 2.93 -7.32
CA GLY A 63 -1.69 2.43 -7.22
C GLY A 63 -2.00 1.39 -8.29
N GLU A 64 -1.61 1.63 -9.53
CA GLU A 64 -1.82 0.72 -10.67
C GLU A 64 -1.10 -0.62 -10.47
N ARG A 65 0.19 -0.60 -10.09
CA ARG A 65 0.93 -1.87 -9.87
C ARG A 65 0.43 -2.66 -8.65
N MET A 66 0.05 -1.96 -7.57
CA MET A 66 -0.54 -2.59 -6.39
C MET A 66 -1.89 -3.23 -6.71
N ARG A 67 -2.72 -2.53 -7.49
CA ARG A 67 -3.99 -3.06 -7.97
C ARG A 67 -3.80 -4.29 -8.86
N ALA A 68 -2.84 -4.26 -9.78
CA ALA A 68 -2.53 -5.42 -10.63
C ALA A 68 -2.07 -6.64 -9.81
N ALA A 69 -1.37 -6.42 -8.68
CA ALA A 69 -1.03 -7.49 -7.75
C ALA A 69 -2.28 -8.06 -7.06
N LEU A 70 -3.20 -7.21 -6.60
CA LEU A 70 -4.47 -7.64 -6.00
C LEU A 70 -5.34 -8.41 -7.00
N GLU A 71 -5.50 -7.89 -8.22
CA GLU A 71 -6.31 -8.52 -9.26
C GLU A 71 -5.77 -9.90 -9.68
N SER A 72 -4.45 -10.11 -9.61
CA SER A 72 -3.88 -11.43 -9.88
C SER A 72 -4.32 -12.51 -8.88
N CYS A 73 -4.78 -12.12 -7.69
CA CYS A 73 -5.33 -13.04 -6.71
C CYS A 73 -6.65 -13.70 -7.18
N LEU A 74 -7.37 -13.06 -8.12
CA LEU A 74 -8.59 -13.61 -8.71
C LEU A 74 -8.33 -14.85 -9.59
N MET A 75 -7.07 -15.06 -9.98
CA MET A 75 -6.67 -16.27 -10.74
C MET A 75 -6.41 -17.48 -9.85
N LEU A 76 -6.41 -17.28 -8.53
CA LEU A 76 -6.26 -18.38 -7.57
C LEU A 76 -7.56 -19.21 -7.50
N PRO A 77 -7.48 -20.50 -7.08
CA PRO A 77 -8.66 -21.31 -6.87
C PRO A 77 -9.70 -20.64 -5.98
N GLU A 78 -10.98 -20.90 -6.24
CA GLU A 78 -12.08 -20.37 -5.43
C GLU A 78 -11.89 -20.72 -3.94
N GLY A 79 -12.17 -19.76 -3.07
CA GLY A 79 -11.99 -19.90 -1.62
C GLY A 79 -10.55 -19.69 -1.13
N SER A 80 -9.59 -19.39 -2.03
CA SER A 80 -8.22 -19.05 -1.63
C SER A 80 -8.21 -17.78 -0.77
N LYS A 81 -7.27 -17.76 0.20
CA LYS A 81 -7.06 -16.62 1.10
C LYS A 81 -5.60 -16.18 1.02
N PRO A 82 -5.19 -15.48 -0.06
CA PRO A 82 -3.83 -15.00 -0.17
C PRO A 82 -3.53 -13.93 0.88
N LEU A 83 -2.30 -13.94 1.42
CA LEU A 83 -1.79 -12.90 2.30
C LEU A 83 -0.77 -12.07 1.52
N LEU A 84 -1.09 -10.82 1.27
CA LEU A 84 -0.18 -9.84 0.67
C LEU A 84 0.57 -9.11 1.79
N VAL A 85 1.89 -9.21 1.80
CA VAL A 85 2.76 -8.49 2.74
C VAL A 85 3.47 -7.39 1.98
N SER A 86 3.28 -6.15 2.41
CA SER A 86 3.81 -4.96 1.73
C SER A 86 4.11 -3.86 2.76
N HIS A 87 4.15 -2.61 2.34
CA HIS A 87 4.58 -1.45 3.12
C HIS A 87 3.43 -0.45 3.30
N GLY A 88 3.65 0.55 4.16
CA GLY A 88 2.60 1.46 4.59
C GLY A 88 1.97 2.27 3.47
N ILE A 89 2.79 2.96 2.65
CA ILE A 89 2.27 3.80 1.56
C ILE A 89 1.64 2.92 0.47
N ALA A 90 2.32 1.83 0.08
CA ALA A 90 1.84 0.91 -0.94
C ALA A 90 0.47 0.29 -0.58
N LEU A 91 0.29 -0.19 0.66
CA LEU A 91 -0.99 -0.73 1.12
C LEU A 91 -2.06 0.36 1.25
N GLY A 92 -1.69 1.55 1.71
CA GLY A 92 -2.59 2.69 1.78
C GLY A 92 -3.12 3.08 0.40
N CYS A 93 -2.25 3.14 -0.62
CA CYS A 93 -2.63 3.34 -2.02
C CYS A 93 -3.58 2.25 -2.51
N LEU A 94 -3.26 0.97 -2.25
CA LEU A 94 -4.11 -0.14 -2.64
C LEU A 94 -5.52 -0.01 -2.06
N ILE A 95 -5.63 0.21 -0.75
CA ILE A 95 -6.93 0.37 -0.09
C ILE A 95 -7.69 1.58 -0.63
N SER A 96 -7.00 2.70 -0.87
CA SER A 96 -7.60 3.89 -1.47
C SER A 96 -8.19 3.57 -2.85
N THR A 97 -7.46 2.87 -3.71
CA THR A 97 -7.95 2.49 -5.05
C THR A 97 -9.10 1.49 -4.99
N VAL A 98 -9.09 0.56 -4.05
CA VAL A 98 -10.23 -0.36 -3.80
C VAL A 98 -11.49 0.41 -3.42
N LEU A 99 -11.35 1.46 -2.61
CA LEU A 99 -12.45 2.36 -2.21
C LEU A 99 -12.89 3.34 -3.31
N GLY A 100 -12.26 3.30 -4.50
CA GLY A 100 -12.55 4.23 -5.58
C GLY A 100 -12.01 5.65 -5.34
N LEU A 101 -11.08 5.80 -4.39
CA LEU A 101 -10.41 7.05 -4.12
C LEU A 101 -9.12 7.16 -4.95
N PRO A 102 -8.62 8.38 -5.20
CA PRO A 102 -7.30 8.56 -5.79
C PRO A 102 -6.19 7.87 -4.96
N ALA A 103 -5.15 7.40 -5.62
CA ALA A 103 -4.04 6.69 -4.96
C ALA A 103 -3.39 7.55 -3.85
N TYR A 104 -3.25 8.85 -4.06
CA TYR A 104 -2.71 9.79 -3.08
C TYR A 104 -3.62 10.04 -1.86
N ALA A 105 -4.84 9.50 -1.83
CA ALA A 105 -5.70 9.56 -0.64
C ALA A 105 -5.21 8.65 0.50
N GLU A 106 -4.14 7.86 0.28
CA GLU A 106 -3.52 6.95 1.25
C GLU A 106 -3.24 7.61 2.61
N ARG A 107 -2.88 8.89 2.62
CA ARG A 107 -2.61 9.66 3.84
C ARG A 107 -3.82 9.86 4.75
N ARG A 108 -5.01 9.57 4.28
CA ARG A 108 -6.24 9.56 5.08
C ARG A 108 -6.44 8.22 5.79
N LEU A 109 -5.61 7.23 5.48
CA LEU A 109 -5.59 5.92 6.11
C LEU A 109 -4.34 5.80 6.98
N ARG A 110 -4.51 5.42 8.23
CA ARG A 110 -3.37 5.14 9.11
C ARG A 110 -3.20 3.63 9.23
N LEU A 111 -2.26 3.09 8.48
CA LEU A 111 -1.85 1.70 8.57
C LEU A 111 -0.59 1.62 9.43
N ARG A 112 -0.73 1.06 10.62
CA ARG A 112 0.41 0.85 11.52
C ARG A 112 1.21 -0.38 11.10
N ASN A 113 2.49 -0.42 11.50
CA ASN A 113 3.31 -1.61 11.31
C ASN A 113 2.64 -2.85 11.93
N CYS A 114 2.73 -3.96 11.22
CA CYS A 114 2.07 -5.23 11.57
C CYS A 114 0.53 -5.16 11.63
N SER A 115 -0.11 -4.11 11.13
CA SER A 115 -1.56 -4.06 11.03
C SER A 115 -2.08 -5.03 9.97
N LEU A 116 -3.29 -5.53 10.18
CA LEU A 116 -4.00 -6.37 9.24
C LEU A 116 -5.13 -5.58 8.57
N SER A 117 -5.23 -5.72 7.25
CA SER A 117 -6.37 -5.21 6.48
C SER A 117 -6.98 -6.38 5.72
N ARG A 118 -8.30 -6.40 5.62
CA ARG A 118 -9.00 -7.44 4.89
C ARG A 118 -9.81 -6.84 3.76
N VAL A 119 -9.61 -7.39 2.56
CA VAL A 119 -10.41 -7.09 1.38
C VAL A 119 -11.00 -8.37 0.85
N ASP A 120 -12.27 -8.32 0.48
CA ASP A 120 -13.01 -9.41 -0.12
C ASP A 120 -13.37 -9.06 -1.57
N HIS A 121 -13.53 -10.08 -2.40
CA HIS A 121 -14.04 -9.92 -3.75
C HIS A 121 -15.38 -10.65 -3.91
N GLN A 122 -16.40 -9.91 -4.31
CA GLN A 122 -17.75 -10.44 -4.52
C GLN A 122 -18.31 -9.99 -5.87
N GLN A 123 -18.97 -10.88 -6.55
CA GLN A 123 -19.80 -10.47 -7.69
C GLN A 123 -21.08 -9.82 -7.15
N SER A 124 -21.22 -8.53 -7.38
CA SER A 124 -22.38 -7.75 -6.93
C SER A 124 -22.80 -6.76 -8.01
N PRO A 125 -24.09 -6.68 -8.33
CA PRO A 125 -24.58 -5.68 -9.27
C PRO A 125 -24.43 -4.23 -8.76
N TRP A 126 -24.15 -4.06 -7.45
CA TRP A 126 -24.00 -2.77 -6.79
C TRP A 126 -22.55 -2.31 -6.66
N LEU A 127 -21.59 -3.16 -7.00
CA LEU A 127 -20.15 -2.92 -6.87
C LEU A 127 -19.45 -3.14 -8.20
N ALA A 128 -19.12 -2.05 -8.88
CA ALA A 128 -18.49 -2.11 -10.20
C ALA A 128 -17.12 -2.85 -10.18
N SER A 129 -16.33 -2.71 -9.10
CA SER A 129 -15.03 -3.35 -8.95
C SER A 129 -15.10 -4.77 -8.35
N GLY A 130 -16.18 -5.10 -7.69
CA GLY A 130 -16.33 -6.34 -6.92
C GLY A 130 -15.52 -6.40 -5.61
N TRP A 131 -14.63 -5.46 -5.35
CA TRP A 131 -13.79 -5.42 -4.17
C TRP A 131 -14.44 -4.66 -3.01
N ILE A 132 -14.35 -5.23 -1.80
CA ILE A 132 -14.88 -4.66 -0.55
C ILE A 132 -13.74 -4.61 0.46
N VAL A 133 -13.57 -3.49 1.15
CA VAL A 133 -12.70 -3.38 2.33
C VAL A 133 -13.53 -3.73 3.56
N GLU A 134 -13.26 -4.88 4.17
CA GLU A 134 -13.93 -5.30 5.41
C GLU A 134 -13.30 -4.66 6.65
N THR A 135 -11.97 -4.62 6.68
CA THR A 135 -11.21 -3.96 7.76
C THR A 135 -9.97 -3.30 7.19
N ALA A 136 -9.54 -2.21 7.79
CA ALA A 136 -8.31 -1.52 7.44
C ALA A 136 -7.52 -1.15 8.71
N GLY A 137 -6.26 -1.58 8.77
CA GLY A 137 -5.31 -1.19 9.81
C GLY A 137 -5.60 -1.78 11.19
N ASP A 138 -6.23 -2.95 11.28
CA ASP A 138 -6.49 -3.64 12.55
C ASP A 138 -5.18 -4.04 13.23
N VAL A 139 -5.03 -3.67 14.50
CA VAL A 139 -3.88 -3.96 15.37
C VAL A 139 -4.30 -4.63 16.68
N THR A 140 -5.52 -5.11 16.78
CA THR A 140 -6.06 -5.71 18.02
C THR A 140 -5.34 -6.97 18.47
N HIS A 141 -4.60 -7.62 17.57
CA HIS A 141 -3.76 -8.78 17.85
C HIS A 141 -2.39 -8.41 18.45
N LEU A 142 -2.06 -7.13 18.58
CA LEU A 142 -0.81 -6.66 19.17
C LEU A 142 -1.03 -6.30 20.64
N ASP A 143 -0.15 -6.81 21.52
CA ASP A 143 -0.21 -6.51 22.97
C ASP A 143 0.12 -5.06 23.29
N MET A 144 0.82 -4.37 22.38
CA MET A 144 1.19 -2.96 22.48
C MET A 144 0.84 -2.24 21.19
N PRO A 145 0.49 -0.94 21.26
CA PRO A 145 0.33 -0.14 20.04
C PRO A 145 1.59 -0.21 19.20
N ALA A 146 1.47 -0.67 17.96
CA ALA A 146 2.59 -0.64 17.02
C ALA A 146 3.08 0.80 16.86
N LEU A 147 4.40 1.00 16.93
CA LEU A 147 4.99 2.32 16.73
C LEU A 147 4.68 2.79 15.31
N ASP A 148 4.15 4.00 15.22
CA ASP A 148 3.87 4.68 13.97
C ASP A 148 5.15 5.44 13.55
N GLU A 149 5.85 4.91 12.56
CA GLU A 149 7.09 5.52 12.05
C GLU A 149 6.87 6.89 11.40
N LEU A 150 5.62 7.21 11.04
CA LEU A 150 5.25 8.50 10.45
C LEU A 150 5.09 9.64 11.48
N GLN A 151 5.30 9.38 12.76
CA GLN A 151 5.26 10.41 13.81
C GLN A 151 6.63 11.06 14.08
N ARG A 152 7.62 10.80 13.24
CA ARG A 152 8.94 11.45 13.33
C ARG A 152 9.10 12.55 12.32
#